data_fc28d9197d50b18aff15a209b6c81b90
#
_entry.id   fc28d9197d50b18aff15a209b6c81b90
#
_cell.length_a   1.000
_cell.length_b   1.000
_cell.length_c   1.000
_cell.angle_alpha   90.00
_cell.angle_beta   90.00
_cell.angle_gamma   90.00
#
_symmetry.space_group_name_H-M   'P 1'
#
loop_
_entity.id
_entity.type
_entity.pdbx_description
1 polymer ?
#
loop_
_entity_poly.entity_id
_entity_poly.type
_entity_poly.pdbx_seq_one_letter_code
_entity_poly.pdbx_strand_id
1 'polypeptide(L)'
;MHASTFRSPAFASLLGRRRLAVVISVTAFLQTALVSAGLPGWPCPFVHTFGLPCPGCGLTRATIALLRGDWRNALALHLYAPVLLLALFLFACAALLPARPRDALVSGVASIERRTGLTTFLLIGLIGYWLARLLFAPDAMLRLARG
;
A
#
# COMPACT_ATOMS: atom_id res chain seq x y z
N MET A 1 21.97 3.19 24.57
CA MET A 1 20.65 2.60 24.27
C MET A 1 20.31 2.92 22.83
N HIS A 2 20.17 1.87 22.00
CA HIS A 2 20.32 1.94 20.54
C HIS A 2 19.14 2.61 19.82
N ALA A 3 19.37 3.81 19.31
CA ALA A 3 18.47 4.49 18.35
C ALA A 3 18.55 3.90 16.91
N SER A 4 19.21 2.76 16.74
CA SER A 4 19.47 2.16 15.43
C SER A 4 18.35 1.26 14.89
N THR A 5 17.36 0.90 15.73
CA THR A 5 16.28 -0.03 15.36
C THR A 5 15.23 0.62 14.44
N PHE A 6 15.14 1.95 14.41
CA PHE A 6 14.16 2.70 13.60
C PHE A 6 14.59 2.93 12.13
N ARG A 7 15.83 2.58 11.77
CA ARG A 7 16.39 2.81 10.42
C ARG A 7 16.70 1.52 9.63
N SER A 8 16.13 0.39 10.03
CA SER A 8 16.25 -0.81 9.21
C SER A 8 15.45 -0.63 7.91
N PRO A 9 16.04 -0.89 6.72
CA PRO A 9 15.35 -0.73 5.44
C PRO A 9 14.35 -1.88 5.24
N ALA A 10 13.22 -1.81 5.95
CA ALA A 10 12.21 -2.86 5.97
C ALA A 10 11.56 -3.04 4.59
N PHE A 11 11.18 -1.94 3.94
CA PHE A 11 10.58 -1.97 2.61
C PHE A 11 11.56 -2.52 1.56
N ALA A 12 12.81 -2.04 1.56
CA ALA A 12 13.83 -2.52 0.63
C ALA A 12 14.16 -4.00 0.86
N SER A 13 14.10 -4.50 2.10
CA SER A 13 14.32 -5.92 2.40
C SER A 13 13.23 -6.82 1.82
N LEU A 14 11.97 -6.37 1.83
CA LEU A 14 10.84 -7.05 1.19
C LEU A 14 10.99 -7.03 -0.34
N LEU A 15 11.36 -5.87 -0.88
CA LEU A 15 11.61 -5.68 -2.31
C LEU A 15 12.72 -6.59 -2.86
N GLY A 16 13.78 -6.83 -2.06
CA GLY A 16 14.89 -7.71 -2.39
C GLY A 16 14.50 -9.19 -2.49
N ARG A 17 13.42 -9.61 -1.85
CA ARG A 17 12.93 -10.99 -1.89
C ARG A 17 12.05 -11.22 -3.11
N ARG A 18 12.63 -11.68 -4.24
CA ARG A 18 11.94 -11.86 -5.51
C ARG A 18 10.60 -12.61 -5.38
N ARG A 19 10.57 -13.68 -4.60
CA ARG A 19 9.34 -14.47 -4.38
C ARG A 19 8.23 -13.61 -3.77
N LEU A 20 8.56 -12.80 -2.75
CA LEU A 20 7.60 -11.90 -2.12
C LEU A 20 7.17 -10.78 -3.08
N ALA A 21 8.10 -10.21 -3.84
CA ALA A 21 7.78 -9.19 -4.84
C ALA A 21 6.80 -9.74 -5.90
N VAL A 22 7.02 -10.95 -6.40
CA VAL A 22 6.10 -11.61 -7.33
C VAL A 22 4.73 -11.85 -6.70
N VAL A 23 4.68 -12.45 -5.49
CA VAL A 23 3.42 -12.74 -4.79
C VAL A 23 2.62 -11.45 -4.55
N ILE A 24 3.26 -10.40 -4.03
CA ILE A 24 2.60 -9.11 -3.78
C ILE A 24 2.07 -8.52 -5.08
N SER A 25 2.87 -8.51 -6.14
CA SER A 25 2.47 -7.95 -7.45
C SER A 25 1.31 -8.71 -8.07
N VAL A 26 1.36 -10.05 -8.06
CA VAL A 26 0.29 -10.90 -8.62
C VAL A 26 -1.00 -10.75 -7.82
N THR A 27 -0.90 -10.77 -6.48
CA THR A 27 -2.06 -10.59 -5.59
C THR A 27 -2.72 -9.24 -5.79
N ALA A 28 -1.92 -8.18 -5.82
CA ALA A 28 -2.42 -6.82 -6.04
C ALA A 28 -3.05 -6.66 -7.43
N PHE A 29 -2.43 -7.22 -8.47
CA PHE A 29 -2.97 -7.22 -9.83
C PHE A 29 -4.31 -7.96 -9.90
N LEU A 30 -4.37 -9.19 -9.34
CA LEU A 30 -5.59 -9.99 -9.33
C LEU A 30 -6.73 -9.29 -8.59
N GLN A 31 -6.45 -8.74 -7.41
CA GLN A 31 -7.42 -7.97 -6.63
C GLN A 31 -7.95 -6.76 -7.40
N THR A 32 -7.04 -6.01 -8.03
CA THR A 32 -7.41 -4.83 -8.83
C THR A 32 -8.23 -5.23 -10.05
N ALA A 33 -7.88 -6.32 -10.73
CA ALA A 33 -8.61 -6.85 -11.88
C ALA A 33 -10.02 -7.32 -11.49
N LEU A 34 -10.18 -8.06 -10.40
CA LEU A 34 -11.48 -8.50 -9.90
C LEU A 34 -12.41 -7.31 -9.60
N VAL A 35 -11.91 -6.34 -8.84
CA VAL A 35 -12.71 -5.15 -8.49
C VAL A 35 -13.03 -4.29 -9.72
N SER A 36 -12.12 -4.17 -10.68
CA SER A 36 -12.35 -3.43 -11.92
C SER A 36 -13.37 -4.11 -12.84
N ALA A 37 -13.49 -5.44 -12.76
CA ALA A 37 -14.50 -6.24 -13.46
C ALA A 37 -15.87 -6.24 -12.75
N GLY A 38 -16.03 -5.48 -11.66
CA GLY A 38 -17.27 -5.44 -10.87
C GLY A 38 -17.51 -6.67 -9.98
N LEU A 39 -16.50 -7.54 -9.86
CA LEU A 39 -16.57 -8.69 -8.98
C LEU A 39 -16.24 -8.28 -7.53
N PRO A 40 -16.79 -8.97 -6.52
CA PRO A 40 -16.42 -8.71 -5.15
C PRO A 40 -14.94 -9.02 -4.97
N GLY A 41 -14.18 -8.02 -4.48
CA GLY A 41 -12.81 -8.23 -4.06
C GLY A 41 -12.74 -9.12 -2.81
N TRP A 42 -11.54 -9.49 -2.40
CA TRP A 42 -11.36 -10.24 -1.18
C TRP A 42 -11.94 -9.48 0.02
N PRO A 43 -12.77 -10.13 0.83
CA PRO A 43 -13.35 -9.50 2.01
C PRO A 43 -12.24 -9.11 2.99
N CYS A 44 -12.38 -7.92 3.57
CA CYS A 44 -11.42 -7.45 4.54
C CYS A 44 -11.57 -8.25 5.85
N PRO A 45 -10.54 -9.00 6.30
CA PRO A 45 -10.63 -9.79 7.52
C PRO A 45 -10.87 -8.92 8.77
N PHE A 46 -10.41 -7.68 8.75
CA PHE A 46 -10.63 -6.72 9.83
C PHE A 46 -12.12 -6.38 10.02
N VAL A 47 -12.84 -6.17 8.92
CA VAL A 47 -14.30 -5.91 8.97
C VAL A 47 -15.05 -7.13 9.47
N HIS A 48 -14.63 -8.32 9.04
CA HIS A 48 -15.24 -9.59 9.46
C HIS A 48 -15.02 -9.89 10.94
N THR A 49 -13.84 -9.58 11.48
CA THR A 49 -13.46 -9.96 12.84
C THR A 49 -13.82 -8.89 13.88
N PHE A 50 -13.62 -7.63 13.55
CA PHE A 50 -13.75 -6.50 14.49
C PHE A 50 -14.90 -5.56 14.14
N GLY A 51 -15.57 -5.73 13.01
CA GLY A 51 -16.60 -4.81 12.51
C GLY A 51 -16.07 -3.42 12.15
N LEU A 52 -14.73 -3.23 12.21
CA LEU A 52 -14.07 -1.96 11.95
C LEU A 52 -13.37 -1.97 10.60
N PRO A 53 -13.43 -0.88 9.83
CA PRO A 53 -12.71 -0.75 8.58
C PRO A 53 -11.19 -0.70 8.84
N CYS A 54 -10.41 -1.49 8.10
CA CYS A 54 -8.95 -1.51 8.19
C CYS A 54 -8.32 -0.22 7.60
N PRO A 55 -7.04 0.06 7.90
CA PRO A 55 -6.32 1.21 7.32
C PRO A 55 -6.26 1.22 5.78
N GLY A 56 -6.44 0.07 5.14
CA GLY A 56 -6.45 -0.08 3.68
C GLY A 56 -7.82 -0.10 3.03
N CYS A 57 -8.93 0.06 3.81
CA CYS A 57 -10.27 0.07 3.24
C CYS A 57 -10.45 1.23 2.25
N GLY A 58 -10.90 0.91 1.04
CA GLY A 58 -11.04 1.87 -0.05
C GLY A 58 -9.78 2.07 -0.90
N LEU A 59 -8.62 1.53 -0.49
CA LEU A 59 -7.34 1.73 -1.18
C LEU A 59 -7.32 1.13 -2.59
N THR A 60 -7.92 -0.05 -2.79
CA THR A 60 -8.03 -0.67 -4.12
C THR A 60 -8.87 0.19 -5.07
N ARG A 61 -10.02 0.69 -4.60
CA ARG A 61 -10.89 1.57 -5.40
C ARG A 61 -10.20 2.89 -5.71
N ALA A 62 -9.49 3.47 -4.75
CA ALA A 62 -8.69 4.67 -4.94
C ALA A 62 -7.57 4.45 -5.97
N THR A 63 -6.91 3.29 -5.94
CA THR A 63 -5.89 2.92 -6.93
C THR A 63 -6.48 2.78 -8.33
N ILE A 64 -7.67 2.17 -8.46
CA ILE A 64 -8.38 2.07 -9.75
C ILE A 64 -8.77 3.44 -10.27
N ALA A 65 -9.28 4.33 -9.41
CA ALA A 65 -9.59 5.71 -9.78
C ALA A 65 -8.34 6.46 -10.29
N LEU A 66 -7.20 6.28 -9.62
CA LEU A 66 -5.91 6.82 -10.03
C LEU A 66 -5.49 6.33 -11.42
N LEU A 67 -5.60 5.02 -11.67
CA LEU A 67 -5.27 4.42 -12.97
C LEU A 67 -6.19 4.90 -14.09
N ARG A 68 -7.42 5.32 -13.78
CA ARG A 68 -8.36 5.95 -14.70
C ARG A 68 -8.16 7.46 -14.90
N GLY A 69 -7.18 8.06 -14.19
CA GLY A 69 -6.90 9.49 -14.25
C GLY A 69 -7.79 10.36 -13.35
N ASP A 70 -8.66 9.77 -12.55
CA ASP A 70 -9.55 10.50 -11.62
C ASP A 70 -8.85 10.74 -10.27
N TRP A 71 -7.93 11.70 -10.27
CA TRP A 71 -7.11 12.05 -9.12
C TRP A 71 -7.93 12.58 -7.94
N ARG A 72 -8.97 13.36 -8.24
CA ARG A 72 -9.82 13.96 -7.20
C ARG A 72 -10.56 12.89 -6.42
N ASN A 73 -11.20 11.97 -7.11
CA ASN A 73 -11.92 10.87 -6.49
C ASN A 73 -10.95 9.90 -5.79
N ALA A 74 -9.80 9.60 -6.38
CA ALA A 74 -8.79 8.75 -5.76
C ALA A 74 -8.32 9.29 -4.41
N LEU A 75 -7.97 10.58 -4.33
CA LEU A 75 -7.52 11.21 -3.08
C LEU A 75 -8.65 11.35 -2.06
N ALA A 76 -9.90 11.58 -2.51
CA ALA A 76 -11.08 11.60 -1.64
C ALA A 76 -11.37 10.22 -1.04
N LEU A 77 -11.18 9.13 -1.82
CA LEU A 77 -11.32 7.77 -1.35
C LEU A 77 -10.20 7.39 -0.38
N HIS A 78 -8.94 7.66 -0.75
CA HIS A 78 -7.79 7.33 0.10
C HIS A 78 -6.55 8.14 -0.25
N LEU A 79 -6.09 8.96 0.69
CA LEU A 79 -4.93 9.84 0.49
C LEU A 79 -3.63 9.08 0.15
N TYR A 80 -3.48 7.84 0.64
CA TYR A 80 -2.30 7.01 0.42
C TYR A 80 -2.31 6.24 -0.91
N ALA A 81 -3.33 6.40 -1.76
CA ALA A 81 -3.41 5.70 -3.04
C ALA A 81 -2.19 5.93 -3.96
N PRO A 82 -1.65 7.16 -4.12
CA PRO A 82 -0.45 7.37 -4.94
C PRO A 82 0.79 6.66 -4.37
N VAL A 83 0.93 6.65 -3.04
CA VAL A 83 2.05 5.98 -2.35
C VAL A 83 1.97 4.47 -2.56
N LEU A 84 0.77 3.89 -2.44
CA LEU A 84 0.56 2.47 -2.73
C LEU A 84 0.86 2.14 -4.18
N LEU A 85 0.36 2.94 -5.12
CA LEU A 85 0.59 2.71 -6.55
C LEU A 85 2.09 2.72 -6.87
N LEU A 86 2.84 3.68 -6.30
CA LEU A 86 4.29 3.72 -6.43
C LEU A 86 4.96 2.48 -5.82
N ALA A 87 4.53 2.06 -4.63
CA ALA A 87 5.05 0.85 -3.98
C ALA A 87 4.79 -0.40 -4.83
N LEU A 88 3.57 -0.57 -5.35
CA LEU A 88 3.22 -1.69 -6.23
C LEU A 88 4.03 -1.67 -7.53
N PHE A 89 4.25 -0.50 -8.11
CA PHE A 89 5.12 -0.33 -9.27
C PHE A 89 6.55 -0.78 -8.98
N LEU A 90 7.11 -0.40 -7.83
CA LEU A 90 8.45 -0.84 -7.40
C LEU A 90 8.51 -2.36 -7.20
N PHE A 91 7.48 -2.98 -6.60
CA PHE A 91 7.40 -4.44 -6.47
C PHE A 91 7.31 -5.12 -7.84
N ALA A 92 6.51 -4.60 -8.77
CA ALA A 92 6.42 -5.12 -10.13
C ALA A 92 7.77 -5.02 -10.87
N CYS A 93 8.46 -3.89 -10.76
CA CYS A 93 9.81 -3.74 -11.29
C CYS A 93 10.77 -4.75 -10.68
N ALA A 94 10.77 -4.93 -9.36
CA ALA A 94 11.64 -5.89 -8.68
C ALA A 94 11.33 -7.36 -9.06
N ALA A 95 10.07 -7.67 -9.37
CA ALA A 95 9.65 -8.99 -9.82
C ALA A 95 10.14 -9.30 -11.25
N LEU A 96 10.05 -8.31 -12.16
CA LEU A 96 10.32 -8.47 -13.60
C LEU A 96 11.79 -8.27 -13.96
N LEU A 97 12.53 -7.43 -13.24
CA LEU A 97 13.91 -7.11 -13.55
C LEU A 97 14.86 -8.29 -13.31
N PRO A 98 15.88 -8.47 -14.17
CA PRO A 98 16.98 -9.40 -13.90
C PRO A 98 17.83 -8.94 -12.70
N ALA A 99 18.71 -9.82 -12.20
CA ALA A 99 19.39 -9.64 -10.92
C ALA A 99 20.11 -8.27 -10.77
N ARG A 100 20.94 -7.91 -11.75
CA ARG A 100 21.76 -6.67 -11.67
C ARG A 100 20.92 -5.38 -11.50
N PRO A 101 19.95 -5.06 -12.41
CA PRO A 101 19.17 -3.83 -12.25
C PRO A 101 18.22 -3.90 -11.06
N ARG A 102 17.77 -5.09 -10.66
CA ARG A 102 16.97 -5.28 -9.44
C ARG A 102 17.78 -4.92 -8.19
N ASP A 103 19.02 -5.39 -8.09
CA ASP A 103 19.88 -5.11 -6.93
C ASP A 103 20.24 -3.62 -6.86
N ALA A 104 20.41 -2.95 -8.00
CA ALA A 104 20.56 -1.50 -8.06
C ALA A 104 19.31 -0.77 -7.57
N LEU A 105 18.11 -1.20 -7.99
CA LEU A 105 16.83 -0.66 -7.52
C LEU A 105 16.71 -0.81 -6.00
N VAL A 106 16.92 -2.03 -5.48
CA VAL A 106 16.82 -2.33 -4.04
C VAL A 106 17.80 -1.49 -3.22
N SER A 107 19.05 -1.37 -3.67
CA SER A 107 20.08 -0.58 -2.99
C SER A 107 19.76 0.91 -2.99
N GLY A 108 19.21 1.45 -4.10
CA GLY A 108 18.74 2.82 -4.20
C GLY A 108 17.62 3.11 -3.21
N VAL A 109 16.58 2.27 -3.20
CA VAL A 109 15.46 2.36 -2.26
C VAL A 109 15.95 2.25 -0.82
N ALA A 110 16.83 1.28 -0.51
CA ALA A 110 17.40 1.13 0.82
C ALA A 110 18.22 2.34 1.28
N SER A 111 18.91 3.01 0.37
CA SER A 111 19.65 4.24 0.67
C SER A 111 18.73 5.39 1.05
N ILE A 112 17.64 5.59 0.30
CA ILE A 112 16.62 6.60 0.60
C ILE A 112 15.96 6.28 1.93
N GLU A 113 15.51 5.05 2.12
CA GLU A 113 14.83 4.60 3.33
C GLU A 113 15.69 4.81 4.59
N ARG A 114 16.97 4.45 4.54
CA ARG A 114 17.92 4.67 5.66
C ARG A 114 18.19 6.15 5.95
N ARG A 115 18.22 7.00 4.91
CA ARG A 115 18.47 8.42 5.09
C ARG A 115 17.28 9.19 5.64
N THR A 116 16.09 8.87 5.17
CA THR A 116 14.88 9.63 5.45
C THR A 116 13.99 8.99 6.52
N GLY A 117 14.12 7.69 6.78
CA GLY A 117 13.15 6.94 7.61
C GLY A 117 11.75 6.91 6.98
N LEU A 118 11.68 7.05 5.64
CA LEU A 118 10.45 7.26 4.88
C LEU A 118 9.37 6.20 5.20
N THR A 119 9.75 4.92 5.28
CA THR A 119 8.82 3.84 5.57
C THR A 119 8.19 3.99 6.93
N THR A 120 8.98 4.32 7.95
CA THR A 120 8.46 4.56 9.30
C THR A 120 7.53 5.77 9.32
N PHE A 121 7.92 6.86 8.67
CA PHE A 121 7.08 8.06 8.58
C PHE A 121 5.75 7.79 7.87
N LEU A 122 5.78 7.05 6.75
CA LEU A 122 4.57 6.67 6.02
C LEU A 122 3.66 5.75 6.82
N LEU A 123 4.22 4.81 7.59
CA LEU A 123 3.43 3.91 8.45
C LEU A 123 2.77 4.66 9.59
N ILE A 124 3.51 5.53 10.28
CA ILE A 124 2.95 6.38 11.35
C ILE A 124 1.87 7.29 10.77
N GLY A 125 2.12 7.92 9.63
CA GLY A 125 1.15 8.76 8.94
C GLY A 125 -0.10 8.00 8.50
N LEU A 126 0.03 6.75 8.02
CA LEU A 126 -1.09 5.90 7.65
C LEU A 126 -1.95 5.56 8.87
N ILE A 127 -1.32 5.21 9.99
CA ILE A 127 -2.04 4.91 11.25
C ILE A 127 -2.74 6.16 11.75
N GLY A 128 -2.06 7.31 11.78
CA GLY A 128 -2.64 8.60 12.18
C GLY A 128 -3.82 9.01 11.29
N TYR A 129 -3.67 8.87 9.98
CA TYR A 129 -4.73 9.11 9.00
C TYR A 129 -5.94 8.19 9.21
N TRP A 130 -5.71 6.91 9.47
CA TRP A 130 -6.76 5.95 9.76
C TRP A 130 -7.50 6.28 11.05
N LEU A 131 -6.77 6.60 12.13
CA LEU A 131 -7.36 7.02 13.40
C LEU A 131 -8.19 8.31 13.24
N ALA A 132 -7.67 9.30 12.53
CA ALA A 132 -8.40 10.53 12.25
C ALA A 132 -9.71 10.25 11.48
N ARG A 133 -9.67 9.40 10.44
CA ARG A 133 -10.88 9.02 9.70
C ARG A 133 -11.89 8.26 10.57
N LEU A 134 -11.42 7.42 11.47
CA LEU A 134 -12.28 6.66 12.38
C LEU A 134 -12.99 7.58 13.39
N LEU A 135 -12.30 8.63 13.86
CA LEU A 135 -12.83 9.59 14.83
C LEU A 135 -13.76 10.63 14.18
N PHE A 136 -13.40 11.14 12.99
CA PHE A 136 -14.10 12.27 12.37
C PHE A 136 -15.08 11.89 11.26
N ALA A 137 -14.97 10.70 10.67
CA ALA A 137 -15.83 10.26 9.57
C ALA A 137 -16.14 8.76 9.61
N PRO A 138 -16.69 8.22 10.72
CA PRO A 138 -16.95 6.79 10.86
C PRO A 138 -17.93 6.26 9.81
N ASP A 139 -18.99 7.01 9.48
CA ASP A 139 -20.01 6.59 8.52
C ASP A 139 -19.48 6.47 7.10
N ALA A 140 -18.62 7.40 6.67
CA ALA A 140 -17.97 7.34 5.37
C ALA A 140 -17.07 6.11 5.25
N MET A 141 -16.38 5.77 6.32
CA MET A 141 -15.49 4.63 6.39
C MET A 141 -16.23 3.30 6.39
N LEU A 142 -17.36 3.21 7.11
CA LEU A 142 -18.22 2.02 7.11
C LEU A 142 -18.87 1.77 5.75
N ARG A 143 -19.27 2.81 5.02
CA ARG A 143 -19.78 2.68 3.63
C ARG A 143 -18.71 2.11 2.69
N LEU A 144 -17.46 2.57 2.82
CA LEU A 144 -16.35 2.04 2.01
C LEU A 144 -16.00 0.59 2.33
N ALA A 145 -16.28 0.14 3.55
CA ALA A 145 -16.01 -1.22 3.99
C ALA A 145 -17.11 -2.22 3.56
N ARG A 146 -18.35 -1.75 3.42
CA ARG A 146 -19.52 -2.59 3.10
C ARG A 146 -19.78 -2.77 1.61
N GLY A 147 -19.17 -1.95 0.77
CA GLY A 147 -19.43 -2.11 -0.62
C GLY A 147 -19.02 -1.06 -1.54
#